data_aa3477c21f5bed5d4fba9de7d46fd47e
#
_entry.id   aa3477c21f5bed5d4fba9de7d46fd47e
#
_cell.length_a   1.000
_cell.length_b   1.000
_cell.length_c   1.000
_cell.angle_alpha   90.00
_cell.angle_beta   90.00
_cell.angle_gamma   90.00
#
_symmetry.space_group_name_H-M   'P 1'
#
loop_
_entity.id
_entity.type
_entity.pdbx_description
1 polymer ?
#
loop_
_entity_poly.entity_id
_entity_poly.type
_entity_poly.pdbx_seq_one_letter_code
_entity_poly.pdbx_strand_id
1 'polypeptide(L)'
;MKYDVAIVGAGPVGTTLAALLAKRGLSVVVLERDLDIYPLPRAAHLDAETARNLREVGGWLDTPGWSIANEGMDFVSGQGELLLRMSSKHNVDHTVAQSNLFHQPSLDRLLRDQAVRFGAEFRLGHEVTAVQEEGDGVRVDVVSSGSTSSVEASWLVGCCGARSFVRRALGVTQIDLEFNEPWLVVDIIVTGDDPNPPMRAAQVCDPARPHTIVPMPAPRRRFEFMLLPGESPDDINRTDVIEALMAPYFALGNAEVERSAVYTFHGLITREWRRGRILLAGDSAHQMPPFLGQGMCSGIRDAVNLAWKLSAVVRGANDALLDTYQPERSPHVQRIVESAVGFGRIICTLDPNEAAERDRNMLAARAANPVDVGEAPQPSLSGSSLIVDGAGYVVSDGRLDGVVFDEVLAGRWAVVVSNDLVLNAADQAVLRRIDALVLPARAGQVTQRILDNARSDVVVVRPDRIVLGSGRAGLDALARVVDEFALVP
;
A
#
# COMPACT_ATOMS: atom_id res chain seq x y z
N MET A 1 -10.57 -6.66 -29.95
CA MET A 1 -10.77 -5.34 -29.27
C MET A 1 -9.49 -5.06 -28.50
N LYS A 2 -8.86 -3.91 -28.69
CA LYS A 2 -7.64 -3.49 -27.97
C LYS A 2 -8.06 -2.70 -26.74
N TYR A 3 -7.56 -3.08 -25.55
CA TYR A 3 -7.79 -2.35 -24.31
C TYR A 3 -6.79 -1.19 -24.17
N ASP A 4 -7.14 -0.19 -23.39
CA ASP A 4 -6.18 0.85 -23.02
C ASP A 4 -5.11 0.27 -22.09
N VAL A 5 -5.53 -0.52 -21.08
CA VAL A 5 -4.62 -1.14 -20.11
C VAL A 5 -5.02 -2.59 -19.82
N ALA A 6 -4.05 -3.51 -19.94
CA ALA A 6 -4.15 -4.84 -19.39
C ALA A 6 -3.40 -4.92 -18.04
N ILE A 7 -3.99 -5.59 -17.06
CA ILE A 7 -3.41 -5.80 -15.73
C ILE A 7 -3.29 -7.31 -15.50
N VAL A 8 -2.11 -7.78 -15.10
CA VAL A 8 -1.88 -9.19 -14.76
C VAL A 8 -1.86 -9.34 -13.25
N GLY A 9 -2.89 -10.01 -12.72
CA GLY A 9 -3.09 -10.23 -11.29
C GLY A 9 -4.26 -9.42 -10.71
N ALA A 10 -5.24 -10.11 -10.13
CA ALA A 10 -6.43 -9.54 -9.49
C ALA A 10 -6.32 -9.44 -7.95
N GLY A 11 -5.11 -9.34 -7.42
CA GLY A 11 -4.89 -9.00 -6.01
C GLY A 11 -5.22 -7.53 -5.71
N PRO A 12 -5.12 -7.08 -4.44
CA PRO A 12 -5.55 -5.74 -4.02
C PRO A 12 -4.92 -4.61 -4.83
N VAL A 13 -3.65 -4.74 -5.24
CA VAL A 13 -2.95 -3.71 -6.03
C VAL A 13 -3.51 -3.62 -7.45
N GLY A 14 -3.60 -4.75 -8.16
CA GLY A 14 -4.11 -4.80 -9.53
C GLY A 14 -5.58 -4.40 -9.60
N THR A 15 -6.39 -4.83 -8.64
CA THR A 15 -7.82 -4.47 -8.56
C THR A 15 -8.02 -3.00 -8.23
N THR A 16 -7.21 -2.42 -7.33
CA THR A 16 -7.23 -0.96 -7.05
C THR A 16 -6.86 -0.17 -8.32
N LEU A 17 -5.80 -0.57 -9.02
CA LEU A 17 -5.41 0.08 -10.27
C LEU A 17 -6.52 -0.01 -11.32
N ALA A 18 -7.11 -1.19 -11.50
CA ALA A 18 -8.22 -1.40 -12.43
C ALA A 18 -9.42 -0.49 -12.12
N ALA A 19 -9.81 -0.41 -10.85
CA ALA A 19 -10.91 0.45 -10.41
C ALA A 19 -10.62 1.93 -10.67
N LEU A 20 -9.42 2.41 -10.36
CA LEU A 20 -9.03 3.81 -10.57
C LEU A 20 -8.96 4.17 -12.06
N LEU A 21 -8.46 3.28 -12.93
CA LEU A 21 -8.40 3.50 -14.37
C LEU A 21 -9.80 3.46 -15.00
N ALA A 22 -10.61 2.45 -14.66
CA ALA A 22 -11.98 2.33 -15.16
C ALA A 22 -12.87 3.50 -14.70
N LYS A 23 -12.72 3.96 -13.45
CA LYS A 23 -13.39 5.18 -12.94
C LYS A 23 -13.05 6.42 -13.77
N ARG A 24 -11.83 6.47 -14.34
CA ARG A 24 -11.38 7.52 -15.26
C ARG A 24 -11.80 7.28 -16.71
N GLY A 25 -12.61 6.26 -16.98
CA GLY A 25 -13.18 5.97 -18.31
C GLY A 25 -12.27 5.20 -19.26
N LEU A 26 -11.18 4.59 -18.77
CA LEU A 26 -10.33 3.75 -19.60
C LEU A 26 -10.93 2.34 -19.74
N SER A 27 -10.70 1.71 -20.87
CA SER A 27 -10.99 0.29 -21.11
C SER A 27 -9.91 -0.57 -20.46
N VAL A 28 -10.28 -1.33 -19.43
CA VAL A 28 -9.34 -2.11 -18.61
C VAL A 28 -9.73 -3.57 -18.59
N VAL A 29 -8.76 -4.47 -18.80
CA VAL A 29 -8.91 -5.90 -18.57
C VAL A 29 -7.94 -6.37 -17.49
N VAL A 30 -8.43 -7.17 -16.55
CA VAL A 30 -7.63 -7.84 -15.52
C VAL A 30 -7.58 -9.33 -15.82
N LEU A 31 -6.37 -9.86 -15.94
CA LEU A 31 -6.10 -11.27 -16.20
C LEU A 31 -5.65 -11.94 -14.91
N GLU A 32 -6.42 -12.92 -14.45
CA GLU A 32 -6.14 -13.65 -13.20
C GLU A 32 -6.23 -15.16 -13.45
N ARG A 33 -5.19 -15.87 -13.00
CA ARG A 33 -5.13 -17.34 -13.16
C ARG A 33 -6.09 -18.08 -12.24
N ASP A 34 -6.36 -17.51 -11.04
CA ASP A 34 -7.28 -18.10 -10.08
C ASP A 34 -8.74 -17.84 -10.50
N LEU A 35 -9.64 -18.76 -10.18
CA LEU A 35 -11.06 -18.68 -10.56
C LEU A 35 -11.87 -17.76 -9.65
N ASP A 36 -11.35 -17.45 -8.48
CA ASP A 36 -12.01 -16.59 -7.48
C ASP A 36 -10.97 -15.82 -6.66
N ILE A 37 -11.45 -15.03 -5.71
CA ILE A 37 -10.62 -14.35 -4.72
C ILE A 37 -9.88 -15.40 -3.89
N TYR A 38 -8.59 -15.17 -3.69
CA TYR A 38 -7.80 -16.02 -2.80
C TYR A 38 -8.43 -16.00 -1.40
N PRO A 39 -8.87 -17.15 -0.87
CA PRO A 39 -9.74 -17.18 0.29
C PRO A 39 -9.02 -16.83 1.61
N LEU A 40 -7.68 -16.89 1.61
CA LEU A 40 -6.90 -16.76 2.84
C LEU A 40 -6.25 -15.37 2.94
N PRO A 41 -6.38 -14.69 4.09
CA PRO A 41 -5.84 -13.34 4.27
C PRO A 41 -4.30 -13.36 4.30
N ARG A 42 -3.65 -12.49 3.51
CA ARG A 42 -2.20 -12.27 3.54
C ARG A 42 -1.86 -11.02 4.34
N ALA A 43 -2.30 -9.86 3.86
CA ALA A 43 -2.18 -8.60 4.57
C ALA A 43 -3.26 -8.47 5.65
N ALA A 44 -2.96 -7.71 6.69
CA ALA A 44 -3.85 -7.49 7.83
C ALA A 44 -3.93 -6.00 8.24
N HIS A 45 -3.08 -5.13 7.69
CA HIS A 45 -2.92 -3.74 8.13
C HIS A 45 -3.07 -2.76 6.97
N LEU A 46 -3.74 -1.63 7.25
CA LEU A 46 -3.84 -0.43 6.41
C LEU A 46 -3.45 0.80 7.22
N ASP A 47 -2.54 1.60 6.70
CA ASP A 47 -2.31 2.94 7.24
C ASP A 47 -3.34 3.97 6.73
N ALA A 48 -3.34 5.16 7.32
CA ALA A 48 -4.30 6.22 6.97
C ALA A 48 -4.24 6.64 5.50
N GLU A 49 -3.03 6.74 4.92
CA GLU A 49 -2.88 7.11 3.51
C GLU A 49 -3.50 6.06 2.60
N THR A 50 -3.23 4.78 2.88
CA THR A 50 -3.82 3.68 2.10
C THR A 50 -5.34 3.63 2.25
N ALA A 51 -5.87 3.86 3.45
CA ALA A 51 -7.31 3.96 3.68
C ALA A 51 -7.94 5.11 2.85
N ARG A 52 -7.29 6.29 2.81
CA ARG A 52 -7.71 7.42 1.96
C ARG A 52 -7.62 7.07 0.47
N ASN A 53 -6.56 6.36 0.05
CA ASN A 53 -6.40 5.88 -1.33
C ASN A 53 -7.57 4.96 -1.75
N LEU A 54 -7.96 4.05 -0.86
CA LEU A 54 -9.07 3.13 -1.11
C LEU A 54 -10.43 3.84 -1.11
N ARG A 55 -10.60 4.94 -0.37
CA ARG A 55 -11.83 5.76 -0.42
C ARG A 55 -12.07 6.32 -1.82
N GLU A 56 -11.03 6.65 -2.58
CA GLU A 56 -11.17 7.07 -3.98
C GLU A 56 -11.80 5.98 -4.85
N VAL A 57 -11.54 4.71 -4.55
CA VAL A 57 -12.17 3.57 -5.22
C VAL A 57 -13.64 3.44 -4.83
N GLY A 58 -13.96 3.58 -3.55
CA GLY A 58 -15.36 3.46 -3.09
C GLY A 58 -15.60 3.94 -1.66
N GLY A 59 -16.80 4.43 -1.40
CA GLY A 59 -17.23 4.94 -0.09
C GLY A 59 -17.52 3.86 0.99
N TRP A 60 -17.11 2.61 0.77
CA TRP A 60 -17.38 1.49 1.65
C TRP A 60 -16.44 1.40 2.88
N LEU A 61 -15.48 2.32 3.01
CA LEU A 61 -14.61 2.39 4.20
C LEU A 61 -15.39 2.53 5.51
N ASP A 62 -16.56 3.18 5.45
CA ASP A 62 -17.44 3.36 6.59
C ASP A 62 -18.41 2.16 6.79
N THR A 63 -18.31 1.12 5.94
CA THR A 63 -19.13 -0.10 6.07
C THR A 63 -18.59 -0.95 7.22
N PRO A 64 -19.41 -1.32 8.22
CA PRO A 64 -18.95 -2.12 9.36
C PRO A 64 -18.50 -3.53 8.96
N GLY A 65 -17.57 -4.08 9.73
CA GLY A 65 -17.27 -5.51 9.78
C GLY A 65 -16.11 -6.01 8.90
N TRP A 66 -15.58 -5.21 7.97
CA TRP A 66 -14.42 -5.62 7.19
C TRP A 66 -13.08 -5.12 7.78
N SER A 67 -13.12 -4.05 8.57
CA SER A 67 -11.95 -3.47 9.25
C SER A 67 -12.29 -2.97 10.64
N ILE A 68 -11.27 -2.80 11.46
CA ILE A 68 -11.31 -2.19 12.79
C ILE A 68 -10.17 -1.18 12.92
N ALA A 69 -10.38 -0.11 13.69
CA ALA A 69 -9.29 0.77 14.08
C ALA A 69 -8.30 0.02 14.98
N ASN A 70 -7.00 0.24 14.79
CA ASN A 70 -5.93 -0.36 15.56
C ASN A 70 -5.27 0.71 16.45
N GLU A 71 -5.03 0.39 17.71
CA GLU A 71 -4.38 1.31 18.65
C GLU A 71 -2.86 1.37 18.48
N GLY A 72 -2.28 0.56 17.60
CA GLY A 72 -0.86 0.52 17.29
C GLY A 72 -0.22 -0.84 17.55
N MET A 73 1.09 -0.84 17.80
CA MET A 73 1.90 -2.04 17.93
C MET A 73 2.83 -1.94 19.14
N ASP A 74 2.90 -2.99 19.94
CA ASP A 74 3.82 -3.16 21.04
C ASP A 74 4.94 -4.13 20.66
N PHE A 75 6.17 -3.82 21.04
CA PHE A 75 7.30 -4.73 21.04
C PHE A 75 7.54 -5.15 22.48
N VAL A 76 7.52 -6.44 22.77
CA VAL A 76 7.66 -6.99 24.12
C VAL A 76 8.79 -8.01 24.17
N SER A 77 9.49 -8.08 25.30
CA SER A 77 10.52 -9.11 25.54
C SER A 77 9.88 -10.50 25.70
N GLY A 78 10.70 -11.56 25.72
CA GLY A 78 10.25 -12.91 26.05
C GLY A 78 9.68 -13.06 27.47
N GLN A 79 9.95 -12.10 28.37
CA GLN A 79 9.37 -12.00 29.71
C GLN A 79 8.12 -11.12 29.79
N GLY A 80 7.67 -10.58 28.63
CA GLY A 80 6.49 -9.72 28.55
C GLY A 80 6.74 -8.25 28.93
N GLU A 81 8.00 -7.81 29.05
CA GLU A 81 8.32 -6.42 29.32
C GLU A 81 8.15 -5.57 28.05
N LEU A 82 7.52 -4.40 28.17
CA LEU A 82 7.29 -3.50 27.06
C LEU A 82 8.57 -2.78 26.63
N LEU A 83 9.14 -3.19 25.51
CA LEU A 83 10.38 -2.63 24.94
C LEU A 83 10.11 -1.33 24.17
N LEU A 84 9.09 -1.32 23.31
CA LEU A 84 8.71 -0.18 22.49
C LEU A 84 7.20 -0.20 22.29
N ARG A 85 6.55 0.96 22.34
CA ARG A 85 5.16 1.15 21.94
C ARG A 85 5.06 2.12 20.77
N MET A 86 4.50 1.66 19.69
CA MET A 86 4.08 2.49 18.57
C MET A 86 2.58 2.74 18.70
N SER A 87 2.18 3.97 19.00
CA SER A 87 0.78 4.33 19.22
C SER A 87 0.18 5.02 18.00
N SER A 88 -0.97 4.53 17.55
CA SER A 88 -1.81 5.22 16.58
C SER A 88 -2.68 6.25 17.30
N LYS A 89 -2.42 7.53 17.06
CA LYS A 89 -3.20 8.61 17.68
C LYS A 89 -4.46 8.85 16.85
N HIS A 90 -5.63 8.70 17.48
CA HIS A 90 -6.86 9.23 16.89
C HIS A 90 -6.80 10.76 16.91
N ASN A 91 -6.74 11.38 15.74
CA ASN A 91 -6.91 12.80 15.60
C ASN A 91 -8.34 13.05 15.11
N VAL A 92 -9.12 13.83 15.86
CA VAL A 92 -10.52 14.17 15.54
C VAL A 92 -10.68 14.88 14.20
N ASP A 93 -9.64 15.50 13.70
CA ASP A 93 -9.62 16.16 12.40
C ASP A 93 -9.40 15.20 11.21
N HIS A 94 -9.01 13.95 11.48
CA HIS A 94 -8.80 12.93 10.44
C HIS A 94 -10.12 12.27 10.06
N THR A 95 -10.27 11.97 8.78
CA THR A 95 -11.46 11.31 8.23
C THR A 95 -11.34 9.79 8.22
N VAL A 96 -10.16 9.26 8.56
CA VAL A 96 -9.84 7.83 8.69
C VAL A 96 -8.98 7.60 9.92
N ALA A 97 -9.05 6.40 10.51
CA ALA A 97 -8.12 6.01 11.56
C ALA A 97 -6.69 5.91 11.00
N GLN A 98 -5.68 6.27 11.82
CA GLN A 98 -4.27 6.25 11.39
C GLN A 98 -3.78 4.83 11.09
N SER A 99 -4.29 3.85 11.81
CA SER A 99 -3.99 2.43 11.63
C SER A 99 -5.28 1.64 11.65
N ASN A 100 -5.43 0.70 10.73
CA ASN A 100 -6.59 -0.15 10.61
C ASN A 100 -6.15 -1.60 10.39
N LEU A 101 -6.84 -2.52 11.04
CA LEU A 101 -6.70 -3.95 10.76
C LEU A 101 -7.93 -4.42 9.99
N PHE A 102 -7.73 -5.34 9.03
CA PHE A 102 -8.78 -5.74 8.12
C PHE A 102 -8.69 -7.22 7.72
N HIS A 103 -9.80 -7.75 7.21
CA HIS A 103 -9.85 -9.08 6.60
C HIS A 103 -9.69 -8.94 5.09
N GLN A 104 -8.53 -9.38 4.55
CA GLN A 104 -8.17 -9.15 3.15
C GLN A 104 -9.17 -9.74 2.14
N PRO A 105 -9.69 -10.98 2.27
CA PRO A 105 -10.68 -11.49 1.31
C PRO A 105 -11.95 -10.62 1.23
N SER A 106 -12.36 -9.99 2.32
CA SER A 106 -13.48 -9.04 2.31
C SER A 106 -13.13 -7.77 1.54
N LEU A 107 -11.92 -7.23 1.75
CA LEU A 107 -11.42 -6.07 0.99
C LEU A 107 -11.32 -6.38 -0.50
N ASP A 108 -10.73 -7.52 -0.87
CA ASP A 108 -10.54 -7.92 -2.28
C ASP A 108 -11.89 -8.05 -3.00
N ARG A 109 -12.94 -8.55 -2.31
CA ARG A 109 -14.30 -8.61 -2.86
C ARG A 109 -14.88 -7.23 -3.08
N LEU A 110 -14.79 -6.33 -2.10
CA LEU A 110 -15.27 -4.94 -2.21
C LEU A 110 -14.58 -4.20 -3.36
N LEU A 111 -13.26 -4.37 -3.49
CA LEU A 111 -12.47 -3.76 -4.56
C LEU A 111 -12.88 -4.29 -5.94
N ARG A 112 -13.04 -5.61 -6.09
CA ARG A 112 -13.44 -6.25 -7.37
C ARG A 112 -14.83 -5.80 -7.78
N ASP A 113 -15.80 -5.85 -6.85
CA ASP A 113 -17.17 -5.41 -7.11
C ASP A 113 -17.21 -3.94 -7.59
N GLN A 114 -16.40 -3.10 -6.98
CA GLN A 114 -16.34 -1.69 -7.35
C GLN A 114 -15.63 -1.47 -8.69
N ALA A 115 -14.56 -2.19 -8.98
CA ALA A 115 -13.87 -2.13 -10.26
C ALA A 115 -14.79 -2.56 -11.43
N VAL A 116 -15.57 -3.62 -11.22
CA VAL A 116 -16.58 -4.08 -12.19
C VAL A 116 -17.69 -3.02 -12.39
N ARG A 117 -18.16 -2.38 -11.31
CA ARG A 117 -19.15 -1.27 -11.41
C ARG A 117 -18.61 -0.08 -12.22
N PHE A 118 -17.32 0.17 -12.18
CA PHE A 118 -16.67 1.21 -13.00
C PHE A 118 -16.42 0.78 -14.43
N GLY A 119 -16.62 -0.52 -14.78
CA GLY A 119 -16.50 -1.04 -16.12
C GLY A 119 -15.20 -1.81 -16.40
N ALA A 120 -14.40 -2.15 -15.39
CA ALA A 120 -13.26 -3.03 -15.56
C ALA A 120 -13.72 -4.47 -15.86
N GLU A 121 -13.12 -5.11 -16.86
CA GLU A 121 -13.36 -6.51 -17.21
C GLU A 121 -12.41 -7.42 -16.44
N PHE A 122 -12.93 -8.46 -15.78
CA PHE A 122 -12.12 -9.49 -15.10
C PHE A 122 -12.22 -10.81 -15.84
N ARG A 123 -11.09 -11.35 -16.30
CA ARG A 123 -10.94 -12.68 -16.86
C ARG A 123 -10.26 -13.59 -15.85
N LEU A 124 -11.09 -14.26 -15.07
CA LEU A 124 -10.65 -15.24 -14.07
C LEU A 124 -10.35 -16.58 -14.75
N GLY A 125 -9.45 -17.39 -14.20
CA GLY A 125 -8.98 -18.63 -14.80
C GLY A 125 -8.17 -18.42 -16.08
N HIS A 126 -7.59 -17.22 -16.27
CA HIS A 126 -6.76 -16.88 -17.42
C HIS A 126 -5.31 -16.72 -16.99
N GLU A 127 -4.51 -17.75 -17.19
CA GLU A 127 -3.08 -17.72 -16.87
C GLU A 127 -2.29 -17.10 -18.02
N VAL A 128 -1.52 -16.05 -17.72
CA VAL A 128 -0.64 -15.39 -18.69
C VAL A 128 0.59 -16.26 -18.93
N THR A 129 0.86 -16.59 -20.20
CA THR A 129 1.94 -17.46 -20.63
C THR A 129 3.01 -16.76 -21.48
N ALA A 130 2.66 -15.63 -22.13
CA ALA A 130 3.62 -14.79 -22.81
C ALA A 130 3.19 -13.32 -22.79
N VAL A 131 4.18 -12.43 -22.88
CA VAL A 131 4.01 -10.98 -22.98
C VAL A 131 4.99 -10.46 -24.02
N GLN A 132 4.51 -9.72 -25.00
CA GLN A 132 5.32 -9.19 -26.10
C GLN A 132 4.86 -7.77 -26.44
N GLU A 133 5.81 -6.86 -26.63
CA GLU A 133 5.52 -5.56 -27.24
C GLU A 133 5.37 -5.72 -28.74
N GLU A 134 4.27 -5.25 -29.28
CA GLU A 134 3.96 -5.29 -30.71
C GLU A 134 3.46 -3.92 -31.20
N GLY A 135 4.24 -3.27 -32.06
CA GLY A 135 3.88 -1.98 -32.63
C GLY A 135 3.68 -0.91 -31.55
N ASP A 136 2.45 -0.40 -31.42
CA ASP A 136 2.04 0.62 -30.46
C ASP A 136 1.33 0.04 -29.23
N GLY A 137 1.50 -1.25 -28.93
CA GLY A 137 0.84 -1.93 -27.82
C GLY A 137 1.60 -3.13 -27.28
N VAL A 138 0.87 -3.92 -26.50
CA VAL A 138 1.34 -5.15 -25.89
C VAL A 138 0.35 -6.26 -26.22
N ARG A 139 0.87 -7.41 -26.64
CA ARG A 139 0.12 -8.65 -26.78
C ARG A 139 0.41 -9.55 -25.58
N VAL A 140 -0.65 -10.10 -25.01
CA VAL A 140 -0.61 -10.99 -23.85
C VAL A 140 -1.26 -12.31 -24.22
N ASP A 141 -0.49 -13.39 -24.27
CA ASP A 141 -1.02 -14.72 -24.51
C ASP A 141 -1.46 -15.35 -23.19
N VAL A 142 -2.64 -15.94 -23.19
CA VAL A 142 -3.28 -16.53 -22.01
C VAL A 142 -3.77 -17.94 -22.30
N VAL A 143 -3.74 -18.79 -21.29
CA VAL A 143 -4.35 -20.12 -21.28
C VAL A 143 -5.52 -20.12 -20.31
N SER A 144 -6.69 -20.57 -20.79
CA SER A 144 -7.89 -20.76 -19.98
C SER A 144 -8.59 -22.05 -20.39
N SER A 145 -8.89 -22.92 -19.45
CA SER A 145 -9.55 -24.24 -19.69
C SER A 145 -8.88 -25.04 -20.81
N GLY A 146 -7.54 -24.99 -20.91
CA GLY A 146 -6.74 -25.71 -21.89
C GLY A 146 -6.71 -25.07 -23.29
N SER A 147 -7.38 -23.94 -23.50
CA SER A 147 -7.37 -23.18 -24.75
C SER A 147 -6.45 -21.96 -24.66
N THR A 148 -5.68 -21.71 -25.71
CA THR A 148 -4.83 -20.51 -25.80
C THR A 148 -5.56 -19.42 -26.56
N SER A 149 -5.47 -18.18 -26.05
CA SER A 149 -5.96 -16.98 -26.72
C SER A 149 -5.04 -15.81 -26.44
N SER A 150 -5.25 -14.66 -27.06
CA SER A 150 -4.46 -13.46 -26.80
C SER A 150 -5.33 -12.24 -26.54
N VAL A 151 -4.79 -11.33 -25.74
CA VAL A 151 -5.35 -10.02 -25.39
C VAL A 151 -4.38 -8.95 -25.88
N GLU A 152 -4.91 -7.90 -26.50
CA GLU A 152 -4.16 -6.74 -26.95
C GLU A 152 -4.49 -5.53 -26.08
N ALA A 153 -3.47 -4.78 -25.67
CA ALA A 153 -3.63 -3.55 -24.91
C ALA A 153 -2.58 -2.51 -25.32
N SER A 154 -2.85 -1.24 -25.04
CA SER A 154 -1.87 -0.19 -25.26
C SER A 154 -0.76 -0.21 -24.21
N TRP A 155 -1.10 -0.60 -22.96
CA TRP A 155 -0.19 -0.71 -21.81
C TRP A 155 -0.45 -1.98 -21.03
N LEU A 156 0.60 -2.52 -20.39
CA LEU A 156 0.50 -3.66 -19.48
C LEU A 156 1.07 -3.29 -18.10
N VAL A 157 0.35 -3.67 -17.04
CA VAL A 157 0.87 -3.56 -15.67
C VAL A 157 0.88 -4.94 -15.00
N GLY A 158 2.09 -5.39 -14.61
CA GLY A 158 2.28 -6.63 -13.85
C GLY A 158 2.05 -6.39 -12.36
N CYS A 159 0.91 -6.86 -11.86
CA CYS A 159 0.51 -6.87 -10.44
C CYS A 159 0.38 -8.31 -9.91
N CYS A 160 1.11 -9.27 -10.49
CA CYS A 160 0.96 -10.70 -10.26
C CYS A 160 1.76 -11.24 -9.07
N GLY A 161 2.06 -10.38 -8.10
CA GLY A 161 2.61 -10.76 -6.80
C GLY A 161 4.09 -11.12 -6.79
N ALA A 162 4.56 -11.67 -5.68
CA ALA A 162 5.97 -11.97 -5.40
C ALA A 162 6.63 -12.89 -6.44
N ARG A 163 5.88 -13.87 -6.97
CA ARG A 163 6.32 -14.78 -8.03
C ARG A 163 5.98 -14.27 -9.44
N SER A 164 6.00 -12.97 -9.64
CA SER A 164 5.56 -12.30 -10.86
C SER A 164 6.06 -12.95 -12.14
N PHE A 165 5.14 -13.43 -12.98
CA PHE A 165 5.42 -13.90 -14.33
C PHE A 165 5.95 -12.76 -15.19
N VAL A 166 5.30 -11.59 -15.15
CA VAL A 166 5.66 -10.41 -15.97
C VAL A 166 7.09 -9.97 -15.67
N ARG A 167 7.49 -9.86 -14.38
CA ARG A 167 8.88 -9.54 -14.00
C ARG A 167 9.88 -10.52 -14.60
N ARG A 168 9.59 -11.84 -14.50
CA ARG A 168 10.48 -12.88 -15.07
C ARG A 168 10.53 -12.84 -16.58
N ALA A 169 9.39 -12.61 -17.25
CA ALA A 169 9.32 -12.47 -18.70
C ALA A 169 10.15 -11.29 -19.21
N LEU A 170 10.19 -10.19 -18.45
CA LEU A 170 11.07 -9.05 -18.75
C LEU A 170 12.55 -9.33 -18.46
N GLY A 171 12.90 -10.41 -17.75
CA GLY A 171 14.28 -10.71 -17.37
C GLY A 171 14.92 -9.69 -16.43
N VAL A 172 14.11 -8.91 -15.69
CA VAL A 172 14.62 -7.91 -14.75
C VAL A 172 15.04 -8.54 -13.43
N THR A 173 16.19 -8.11 -12.90
CA THR A 173 16.77 -8.58 -11.65
C THR A 173 16.26 -7.78 -10.45
N GLN A 174 16.46 -8.33 -9.26
CA GLN A 174 16.12 -7.70 -7.99
C GLN A 174 17.37 -7.40 -7.17
N ILE A 175 17.31 -6.36 -6.36
CA ILE A 175 18.24 -6.11 -5.27
C ILE A 175 17.72 -6.90 -4.08
N ASP A 176 18.55 -7.74 -3.50
CA ASP A 176 18.28 -8.50 -2.28
C ASP A 176 18.91 -7.76 -1.09
N LEU A 177 18.11 -7.45 -0.06
CA LEU A 177 18.56 -6.83 1.18
C LEU A 177 18.99 -7.88 2.24
N GLU A 178 19.17 -9.13 1.80
CA GLU A 178 19.69 -10.23 2.62
C GLU A 178 18.84 -10.46 3.88
N PHE A 179 17.52 -10.46 3.69
CA PHE A 179 16.54 -10.82 4.71
C PHE A 179 15.65 -11.95 4.17
N ASN A 180 15.77 -13.15 4.77
CA ASN A 180 15.12 -14.37 4.30
C ASN A 180 14.67 -15.22 5.51
N GLU A 181 13.58 -14.83 6.16
CA GLU A 181 13.09 -15.47 7.37
C GLU A 181 11.80 -16.24 7.12
N PRO A 182 11.80 -17.58 7.37
CA PRO A 182 10.56 -18.38 7.27
C PRO A 182 9.70 -18.22 8.52
N TRP A 183 8.41 -18.00 8.30
CA TRP A 183 7.41 -17.81 9.36
C TRP A 183 6.16 -18.62 9.07
N LEU A 184 5.62 -19.30 10.09
CA LEU A 184 4.30 -19.91 10.09
C LEU A 184 3.26 -18.83 10.41
N VAL A 185 2.29 -18.63 9.55
CA VAL A 185 1.14 -17.74 9.77
C VAL A 185 -0.10 -18.60 10.05
N VAL A 186 -0.73 -18.36 11.19
CA VAL A 186 -1.95 -19.06 11.63
C VAL A 186 -3.07 -18.04 11.83
N ASP A 187 -4.13 -18.16 11.05
CA ASP A 187 -5.37 -17.42 11.25
C ASP A 187 -6.40 -18.33 11.90
N ILE A 188 -7.07 -17.84 12.95
CA ILE A 188 -8.11 -18.56 13.67
C ILE A 188 -9.44 -17.82 13.66
N ILE A 189 -10.52 -18.57 13.72
CA ILE A 189 -11.87 -18.10 14.04
C ILE A 189 -12.15 -18.43 15.50
N VAL A 190 -12.41 -17.40 16.30
CA VAL A 190 -12.81 -17.55 17.69
C VAL A 190 -14.26 -18.02 17.74
N THR A 191 -14.51 -19.18 18.34
CA THR A 191 -15.84 -19.82 18.41
C THR A 191 -16.43 -19.80 19.83
N GLY A 192 -15.61 -19.47 20.84
CA GLY A 192 -15.98 -19.40 22.25
C GLY A 192 -15.64 -18.06 22.89
N ASP A 193 -15.50 -18.07 24.20
CA ASP A 193 -15.15 -16.87 24.97
C ASP A 193 -13.71 -16.40 24.68
N ASP A 194 -13.55 -15.11 24.42
CA ASP A 194 -12.27 -14.41 24.33
C ASP A 194 -12.31 -13.25 25.34
N PRO A 195 -12.01 -13.52 26.62
CA PRO A 195 -12.23 -12.56 27.69
C PRO A 195 -11.28 -11.36 27.62
N ASN A 196 -10.14 -11.46 26.93
CA ASN A 196 -9.13 -10.43 26.81
C ASN A 196 -8.65 -10.31 25.36
N PRO A 197 -9.48 -9.83 24.43
CA PRO A 197 -9.06 -9.64 23.06
C PRO A 197 -7.92 -8.62 23.01
N PRO A 198 -6.83 -8.89 22.27
CA PRO A 198 -5.75 -7.91 22.14
C PRO A 198 -6.28 -6.66 21.45
N MET A 199 -5.98 -5.49 21.99
CA MET A 199 -6.33 -4.18 21.40
C MET A 199 -5.24 -3.64 20.49
N ARG A 200 -4.04 -4.22 20.55
CA ARG A 200 -2.85 -3.83 19.79
C ARG A 200 -2.20 -5.05 19.18
N ALA A 201 -1.56 -4.87 18.03
CA ALA A 201 -0.63 -5.88 17.55
C ALA A 201 0.58 -5.95 18.49
N ALA A 202 1.14 -7.15 18.66
CA ALA A 202 2.33 -7.36 19.50
C ALA A 202 3.39 -8.13 18.71
N GLN A 203 4.61 -7.59 18.71
CA GLN A 203 5.84 -8.27 18.29
C GLN A 203 6.51 -8.81 19.53
N VAL A 204 6.47 -10.12 19.72
CA VAL A 204 7.10 -10.78 20.87
C VAL A 204 8.53 -11.17 20.49
N CYS A 205 9.48 -10.42 21.03
CA CYS A 205 10.91 -10.54 20.75
C CYS A 205 11.57 -11.62 21.64
N ASP A 206 10.95 -12.80 21.73
CA ASP A 206 11.45 -13.93 22.51
C ASP A 206 12.51 -14.70 21.70
N PRO A 207 13.79 -14.78 22.19
CA PRO A 207 14.81 -15.53 21.48
C PRO A 207 14.52 -17.04 21.38
N ALA A 208 13.68 -17.59 22.27
CA ALA A 208 13.26 -18.99 22.18
C ALA A 208 12.25 -19.23 21.04
N ARG A 209 11.39 -18.25 20.73
CA ARG A 209 10.42 -18.30 19.62
C ARG A 209 9.89 -16.90 19.32
N PRO A 210 10.54 -16.12 18.41
CA PRO A 210 9.98 -14.87 17.95
C PRO A 210 8.60 -15.08 17.32
N HIS A 211 7.63 -14.22 17.68
CA HIS A 211 6.27 -14.34 17.15
C HIS A 211 5.51 -13.01 17.17
N THR A 212 4.45 -12.96 16.38
CA THR A 212 3.56 -11.80 16.27
C THR A 212 2.13 -12.20 16.61
N ILE A 213 1.41 -11.32 17.31
CA ILE A 213 -0.02 -11.44 17.60
C ILE A 213 -0.71 -10.25 16.96
N VAL A 214 -1.72 -10.50 16.10
CA VAL A 214 -2.45 -9.44 15.42
C VAL A 214 -3.95 -9.56 15.75
N PRO A 215 -4.54 -8.53 16.37
CA PRO A 215 -5.99 -8.45 16.50
C PRO A 215 -6.61 -8.23 15.13
N MET A 216 -7.48 -9.16 14.70
CA MET A 216 -8.19 -9.06 13.44
C MET A 216 -9.63 -8.64 13.70
N PRO A 217 -10.39 -8.15 12.67
CA PRO A 217 -11.83 -7.97 12.82
C PRO A 217 -12.50 -9.27 13.31
N ALA A 218 -13.31 -9.14 14.37
CA ALA A 218 -14.00 -10.30 14.96
C ALA A 218 -14.73 -11.14 13.90
N PRO A 219 -14.78 -12.45 14.04
CA PRO A 219 -14.28 -13.27 15.14
C PRO A 219 -12.83 -13.78 14.99
N ARG A 220 -11.98 -13.09 14.23
CA ARG A 220 -10.66 -13.57 13.82
C ARG A 220 -9.54 -13.10 14.73
N ARG A 221 -8.44 -13.90 14.77
CA ARG A 221 -7.13 -13.55 15.33
C ARG A 221 -6.05 -14.10 14.42
N ARG A 222 -4.87 -13.46 14.39
CA ARG A 222 -3.69 -13.96 13.68
C ARG A 222 -2.53 -14.13 14.63
N PHE A 223 -1.83 -15.25 14.47
CA PHE A 223 -0.55 -15.54 15.09
C PHE A 223 0.47 -15.83 14.00
N GLU A 224 1.68 -15.33 14.17
CA GLU A 224 2.79 -15.59 13.26
C GLU A 224 3.99 -16.04 14.08
N PHE A 225 4.57 -17.22 13.78
CA PHE A 225 5.67 -17.82 14.52
C PHE A 225 6.88 -17.99 13.60
N MET A 226 8.06 -17.50 14.02
CA MET A 226 9.30 -17.74 13.30
C MET A 226 9.65 -19.22 13.31
N LEU A 227 10.07 -19.78 12.18
CA LEU A 227 10.69 -21.10 12.15
C LEU A 227 12.12 -20.97 12.70
N LEU A 228 12.46 -21.89 13.63
CA LEU A 228 13.80 -21.95 14.17
C LEU A 228 14.74 -22.76 13.26
N PRO A 229 16.07 -22.53 13.35
CA PRO A 229 17.04 -23.33 12.60
C PRO A 229 16.83 -24.84 12.80
N GLY A 230 16.69 -25.55 11.69
CA GLY A 230 16.46 -27.00 11.69
C GLY A 230 15.00 -27.44 11.66
N GLU A 231 14.03 -26.51 11.82
CA GLU A 231 12.61 -26.82 11.63
C GLU A 231 12.25 -26.83 10.14
N SER A 232 11.38 -27.77 9.74
CA SER A 232 10.85 -27.81 8.38
C SER A 232 9.46 -27.16 8.29
N PRO A 233 9.10 -26.58 7.13
CA PRO A 233 7.76 -26.04 6.89
C PRO A 233 6.63 -27.06 7.13
N ASP A 234 6.86 -28.33 6.83
CA ASP A 234 5.86 -29.37 6.98
C ASP A 234 5.67 -29.75 8.45
N ASP A 235 6.78 -29.82 9.23
CA ASP A 235 6.71 -30.18 10.65
C ASP A 235 6.03 -29.10 11.49
N ILE A 236 6.39 -27.84 11.30
CA ILE A 236 5.80 -26.74 12.09
C ILE A 236 4.32 -26.51 11.75
N ASN A 237 3.90 -26.88 10.54
CA ASN A 237 2.51 -26.72 10.07
C ASN A 237 1.59 -27.87 10.48
N ARG A 238 2.04 -28.81 11.29
CA ARG A 238 1.22 -29.88 11.85
C ARG A 238 0.26 -29.35 12.91
N THR A 239 -0.95 -29.90 12.97
CA THR A 239 -1.99 -29.44 13.91
C THR A 239 -1.52 -29.49 15.36
N ASP A 240 -0.87 -30.58 15.79
CA ASP A 240 -0.38 -30.74 17.18
C ASP A 240 0.70 -29.71 17.53
N VAL A 241 1.53 -29.29 16.58
CA VAL A 241 2.55 -28.25 16.76
C VAL A 241 1.90 -26.87 16.84
N ILE A 242 0.97 -26.56 15.94
CA ILE A 242 0.20 -25.31 15.96
C ILE A 242 -0.55 -25.17 17.30
N GLU A 243 -1.18 -26.23 17.74
CA GLU A 243 -1.88 -26.28 19.03
C GLU A 243 -0.94 -25.96 20.19
N ALA A 244 0.24 -26.56 20.23
CA ALA A 244 1.24 -26.30 21.26
C ALA A 244 1.76 -24.85 21.22
N LEU A 245 1.99 -24.29 20.03
CA LEU A 245 2.42 -22.90 19.85
C LEU A 245 1.37 -21.89 20.31
N MET A 246 0.10 -22.20 20.11
CA MET A 246 -1.02 -21.31 20.46
C MET A 246 -1.48 -21.42 21.91
N ALA A 247 -1.24 -22.57 22.58
CA ALA A 247 -1.71 -22.85 23.93
C ALA A 247 -1.46 -21.74 24.97
N PRO A 248 -0.33 -21.00 24.96
CA PRO A 248 -0.09 -19.89 25.89
C PRO A 248 -1.05 -18.70 25.69
N TYR A 249 -1.64 -18.54 24.52
CA TYR A 249 -2.41 -17.37 24.11
C TYR A 249 -3.91 -17.64 23.98
N PHE A 250 -4.28 -18.87 23.66
CA PHE A 250 -5.66 -19.20 23.37
C PHE A 250 -6.01 -20.64 23.76
N ALA A 251 -7.14 -20.83 24.45
CA ALA A 251 -7.66 -22.15 24.77
C ALA A 251 -8.25 -22.79 23.51
N LEU A 252 -7.66 -23.87 23.02
CA LEU A 252 -7.96 -24.50 21.74
C LEU A 252 -9.40 -25.00 21.56
N GLY A 253 -10.13 -25.24 22.66
CA GLY A 253 -11.56 -25.56 22.62
C GLY A 253 -12.46 -24.42 22.15
N ASN A 254 -11.91 -23.19 22.03
CA ASN A 254 -12.63 -21.97 21.71
C ASN A 254 -12.22 -21.36 20.34
N ALA A 255 -11.48 -22.11 19.51
CA ALA A 255 -11.05 -21.63 18.20
C ALA A 255 -10.97 -22.74 17.15
N GLU A 256 -11.19 -22.36 15.91
CA GLU A 256 -10.94 -23.16 14.72
C GLU A 256 -9.82 -22.52 13.89
N VAL A 257 -8.88 -23.33 13.39
CA VAL A 257 -7.85 -22.86 12.48
C VAL A 257 -8.48 -22.62 11.11
N GLU A 258 -8.62 -21.35 10.72
CA GLU A 258 -9.09 -20.95 9.38
C GLU A 258 -8.00 -21.18 8.34
N ARG A 259 -6.73 -20.98 8.73
CA ARG A 259 -5.58 -21.12 7.87
C ARG A 259 -4.31 -21.36 8.66
N SER A 260 -3.43 -22.18 8.06
CA SER A 260 -2.01 -22.23 8.44
C SER A 260 -1.15 -22.34 7.19
N ALA A 261 -0.07 -21.56 7.10
CA ALA A 261 0.87 -21.62 5.97
C ALA A 261 2.21 -21.02 6.35
N VAL A 262 3.28 -21.61 5.83
CA VAL A 262 4.65 -21.07 5.97
C VAL A 262 4.97 -20.16 4.80
N TYR A 263 5.47 -18.96 5.10
CA TYR A 263 5.98 -17.98 4.14
C TYR A 263 7.42 -17.63 4.49
N THR A 264 8.25 -17.47 3.46
CA THR A 264 9.56 -16.84 3.64
C THR A 264 9.41 -15.35 3.33
N PHE A 265 9.73 -14.52 4.31
CA PHE A 265 9.71 -13.07 4.17
C PHE A 265 11.02 -12.59 3.57
N HIS A 266 10.93 -11.76 2.53
CA HIS A 266 12.07 -11.25 1.78
C HIS A 266 12.12 -9.73 1.79
N GLY A 267 13.31 -9.16 1.72
CA GLY A 267 13.54 -7.75 1.40
C GLY A 267 14.07 -7.62 -0.03
N LEU A 268 13.19 -7.46 -1.03
CA LEU A 268 13.58 -7.45 -2.45
C LEU A 268 13.06 -6.21 -3.17
N ILE A 269 13.89 -5.59 -4.02
CA ILE A 269 13.50 -4.45 -4.86
C ILE A 269 13.90 -4.71 -6.31
N THR A 270 12.96 -4.68 -7.24
CA THR A 270 13.21 -4.84 -8.66
C THR A 270 13.96 -3.62 -9.21
N ARG A 271 15.01 -3.85 -10.03
CA ARG A 271 15.87 -2.77 -10.53
C ARG A 271 15.22 -1.89 -11.57
N GLU A 272 14.31 -2.44 -12.37
CA GLU A 272 13.62 -1.75 -13.45
C GLU A 272 12.12 -2.02 -13.34
N TRP A 273 11.32 -0.96 -13.17
CA TRP A 273 9.86 -1.05 -12.97
C TRP A 273 9.07 -0.73 -14.25
N ARG A 274 9.74 -0.20 -15.26
CA ARG A 274 9.18 0.04 -16.59
C ARG A 274 10.14 -0.45 -17.66
N ARG A 275 9.63 -1.21 -18.64
CA ARG A 275 10.32 -1.49 -19.89
C ARG A 275 9.34 -1.27 -21.03
N GLY A 276 9.58 -0.26 -21.84
CA GLY A 276 8.67 0.16 -22.90
C GLY A 276 7.25 0.40 -22.38
N ARG A 277 6.30 -0.39 -22.87
CA ARG A 277 4.87 -0.31 -22.49
C ARG A 277 4.45 -1.24 -21.36
N ILE A 278 5.41 -1.87 -20.68
CA ILE A 278 5.18 -2.80 -19.59
C ILE A 278 5.71 -2.21 -18.29
N LEU A 279 4.86 -2.17 -17.26
CA LEU A 279 5.19 -1.66 -15.93
C LEU A 279 4.97 -2.75 -14.87
N LEU A 280 5.62 -2.60 -13.72
CA LEU A 280 5.48 -3.47 -12.55
C LEU A 280 4.97 -2.65 -11.36
N ALA A 281 4.09 -3.25 -10.53
CA ALA A 281 3.58 -2.62 -9.32
C ALA A 281 3.36 -3.65 -8.20
N GLY A 282 3.41 -3.19 -6.94
CA GLY A 282 3.26 -4.02 -5.75
C GLY A 282 4.36 -5.08 -5.65
N ASP A 283 4.03 -6.27 -5.15
CA ASP A 283 5.00 -7.36 -4.94
C ASP A 283 5.70 -7.81 -6.23
N SER A 284 5.21 -7.45 -7.40
CA SER A 284 5.93 -7.64 -8.67
C SER A 284 7.15 -6.73 -8.78
N ALA A 285 7.12 -5.55 -8.17
CA ALA A 285 8.18 -4.56 -8.14
C ALA A 285 9.03 -4.61 -6.85
N HIS A 286 8.41 -4.93 -5.71
CA HIS A 286 9.10 -4.95 -4.41
C HIS A 286 8.43 -5.90 -3.43
N GLN A 287 9.22 -6.52 -2.56
CA GLN A 287 8.77 -7.38 -1.47
C GLN A 287 9.40 -6.92 -0.17
N MET A 288 8.68 -7.01 0.93
CA MET A 288 9.17 -6.61 2.25
C MET A 288 8.64 -7.51 3.35
N PRO A 289 9.39 -7.64 4.48
CA PRO A 289 8.89 -8.33 5.67
C PRO A 289 7.63 -7.64 6.22
N PRO A 290 6.69 -8.39 6.82
CA PRO A 290 5.39 -7.87 7.24
C PRO A 290 5.41 -7.05 8.54
N PHE A 291 6.54 -6.93 9.23
CA PHE A 291 6.64 -6.38 10.59
C PHE A 291 6.14 -4.94 10.76
N LEU A 292 6.03 -4.18 9.68
CA LEU A 292 5.41 -2.85 9.66
C LEU A 292 4.03 -2.83 8.97
N GLY A 293 3.57 -3.98 8.42
CA GLY A 293 2.29 -4.05 7.69
C GLY A 293 2.23 -3.21 6.41
N GLN A 294 3.37 -2.89 5.76
CA GLN A 294 3.44 -1.90 4.68
C GLN A 294 3.50 -2.47 3.25
N GLY A 295 3.56 -3.79 3.06
CA GLY A 295 3.71 -4.39 1.73
C GLY A 295 2.56 -4.04 0.78
N MET A 296 1.32 -4.37 1.16
CA MET A 296 0.13 -4.04 0.39
C MET A 296 -0.09 -2.51 0.29
N CYS A 297 0.16 -1.78 1.38
CA CYS A 297 0.05 -0.32 1.41
C CYS A 297 0.96 0.33 0.36
N SER A 298 2.22 -0.10 0.25
CA SER A 298 3.17 0.38 -0.76
C SER A 298 2.68 0.07 -2.18
N GLY A 299 2.14 -1.12 -2.42
CA GLY A 299 1.58 -1.50 -3.71
C GLY A 299 0.33 -0.69 -4.09
N ILE A 300 -0.54 -0.36 -3.15
CA ILE A 300 -1.69 0.53 -3.39
C ILE A 300 -1.22 1.95 -3.72
N ARG A 301 -0.17 2.45 -3.08
CA ARG A 301 0.46 3.73 -3.46
C ARG A 301 1.02 3.69 -4.87
N ASP A 302 1.59 2.56 -5.31
CA ASP A 302 2.02 2.39 -6.71
C ASP A 302 0.84 2.50 -7.66
N ALA A 303 -0.27 1.80 -7.37
CA ALA A 303 -1.48 1.84 -8.18
C ALA A 303 -2.05 3.26 -8.31
N VAL A 304 -2.08 4.03 -7.22
CA VAL A 304 -2.57 5.42 -7.21
C VAL A 304 -1.64 6.34 -8.01
N ASN A 305 -0.32 6.20 -7.86
CA ASN A 305 0.66 6.97 -8.62
C ASN A 305 0.58 6.67 -10.12
N LEU A 306 0.42 5.39 -10.51
CA LEU A 306 0.28 4.98 -11.90
C LEU A 306 -1.07 5.38 -12.52
N ALA A 307 -2.16 5.31 -11.77
CA ALA A 307 -3.50 5.47 -12.31
C ALA A 307 -3.71 6.82 -13.02
N TRP A 308 -3.31 7.93 -12.43
CA TRP A 308 -3.44 9.25 -13.06
C TRP A 308 -2.46 9.44 -14.21
N LYS A 309 -1.22 8.94 -14.10
CA LYS A 309 -0.20 9.02 -15.14
C LYS A 309 -0.59 8.21 -16.39
N LEU A 310 -1.01 6.96 -16.21
CA LEU A 310 -1.53 6.13 -17.31
C LEU A 310 -2.76 6.77 -17.95
N SER A 311 -3.69 7.29 -17.15
CA SER A 311 -4.87 7.98 -17.67
C SER A 311 -4.51 9.20 -18.52
N ALA A 312 -3.55 10.01 -18.09
CA ALA A 312 -3.08 11.16 -18.85
C ALA A 312 -2.42 10.72 -20.18
N VAL A 313 -1.56 9.69 -20.13
CA VAL A 313 -0.86 9.18 -21.32
C VAL A 313 -1.82 8.55 -22.35
N VAL A 314 -2.80 7.79 -21.90
CA VAL A 314 -3.84 7.23 -22.78
C VAL A 314 -4.66 8.35 -23.45
N ARG A 315 -4.84 9.48 -22.79
CA ARG A 315 -5.53 10.67 -23.34
C ARG A 315 -4.62 11.55 -24.19
N GLY A 316 -3.37 11.18 -24.43
CA GLY A 316 -2.46 11.87 -25.32
C GLY A 316 -1.35 12.69 -24.65
N ALA A 317 -1.18 12.61 -23.34
CA ALA A 317 0.02 13.14 -22.71
C ALA A 317 1.27 12.36 -23.16
N ASN A 318 2.44 13.02 -23.08
CA ASN A 318 3.71 12.40 -23.39
C ASN A 318 3.97 11.21 -22.46
N ASP A 319 4.33 10.05 -23.02
CA ASP A 319 4.54 8.81 -22.28
C ASP A 319 5.79 8.84 -21.37
N ALA A 320 6.70 9.82 -21.58
CA ALA A 320 7.77 10.13 -20.64
C ALA A 320 7.26 10.47 -19.22
N LEU A 321 5.97 10.84 -19.08
CA LEU A 321 5.32 10.98 -17.78
C LEU A 321 5.42 9.69 -16.95
N LEU A 322 5.38 8.51 -17.58
CA LEU A 322 5.52 7.22 -16.91
C LEU A 322 6.96 6.94 -16.44
N ASP A 323 7.97 7.61 -17.00
CA ASP A 323 9.35 7.49 -16.53
C ASP A 323 9.55 8.11 -15.14
N THR A 324 8.63 8.96 -14.70
CA THR A 324 8.63 9.54 -13.36
C THR A 324 8.15 8.57 -12.27
N TYR A 325 7.53 7.43 -12.64
CA TYR A 325 6.96 6.47 -11.70
C TYR A 325 8.02 5.84 -10.79
N GLN A 326 9.01 5.18 -11.38
CA GLN A 326 10.06 4.51 -10.61
C GLN A 326 10.93 5.47 -9.81
N PRO A 327 11.42 6.62 -10.34
CA PRO A 327 12.17 7.59 -9.56
C PRO A 327 11.43 8.12 -8.32
N GLU A 328 10.11 8.26 -8.38
CA GLU A 328 9.30 8.64 -7.23
C GLU A 328 9.09 7.50 -6.24
N ARG A 329 8.70 6.31 -6.74
CA ARG A 329 8.23 5.21 -5.89
C ARG A 329 9.37 4.35 -5.34
N SER A 330 10.40 4.06 -6.13
CA SER A 330 11.45 3.13 -5.72
C SER A 330 12.25 3.63 -4.50
N PRO A 331 12.72 4.89 -4.41
CA PRO A 331 13.41 5.37 -3.21
C PRO A 331 12.50 5.43 -1.97
N HIS A 332 11.21 5.74 -2.17
CA HIS A 332 10.22 5.72 -1.10
C HIS A 332 10.05 4.31 -0.54
N VAL A 333 9.81 3.33 -1.42
CA VAL A 333 9.64 1.92 -1.06
C VAL A 333 10.91 1.36 -0.43
N GLN A 334 12.10 1.70 -0.96
CA GLN A 334 13.37 1.25 -0.41
C GLN A 334 13.51 1.60 1.08
N ARG A 335 13.21 2.85 1.46
CA ARG A 335 13.25 3.27 2.88
C ARG A 335 12.30 2.46 3.75
N ILE A 336 11.11 2.11 3.23
CA ILE A 336 10.14 1.29 3.97
C ILE A 336 10.65 -0.15 4.12
N VAL A 337 11.21 -0.74 3.04
CA VAL A 337 11.78 -2.11 3.07
C VAL A 337 12.96 -2.17 4.04
N GLU A 338 13.89 -1.21 3.98
CA GLU A 338 15.03 -1.11 4.90
C GLU A 338 14.56 -0.99 6.36
N SER A 339 13.53 -0.19 6.63
CA SER A 339 12.94 -0.08 7.97
C SER A 339 12.30 -1.40 8.41
N ALA A 340 11.54 -2.07 7.53
CA ALA A 340 10.92 -3.36 7.83
C ALA A 340 11.96 -4.45 8.11
N VAL A 341 13.05 -4.48 7.34
CA VAL A 341 14.21 -5.38 7.57
C VAL A 341 14.88 -5.04 8.90
N GLY A 342 15.07 -3.76 9.22
CA GLY A 342 15.63 -3.32 10.51
C GLY A 342 14.82 -3.81 11.71
N PHE A 343 13.50 -3.65 11.70
CA PHE A 343 12.62 -4.21 12.72
C PHE A 343 12.65 -5.74 12.72
N GLY A 344 12.70 -6.37 11.56
CA GLY A 344 12.83 -7.82 11.45
C GLY A 344 14.08 -8.34 12.16
N ARG A 345 15.23 -7.70 12.01
CA ARG A 345 16.46 -8.06 12.72
C ARG A 345 16.33 -7.95 14.24
N ILE A 346 15.61 -6.94 14.72
CA ILE A 346 15.30 -6.80 16.16
C ILE A 346 14.44 -7.96 16.66
N ILE A 347 13.38 -8.30 15.92
CA ILE A 347 12.41 -9.32 16.31
C ILE A 347 13.04 -10.72 16.23
N CYS A 348 13.77 -11.02 15.14
CA CYS A 348 14.30 -12.33 14.81
C CYS A 348 15.64 -12.66 15.53
N THR A 349 16.05 -11.91 16.55
CA THR A 349 17.27 -12.20 17.34
C THR A 349 17.08 -13.47 18.16
N LEU A 350 17.83 -14.54 17.82
CA LEU A 350 17.73 -15.85 18.46
C LEU A 350 18.81 -16.08 19.54
N ASP A 351 19.96 -15.38 19.49
CA ASP A 351 20.97 -15.50 20.54
C ASP A 351 20.47 -14.88 21.85
N PRO A 352 20.42 -15.64 22.97
CA PRO A 352 19.89 -15.14 24.24
C PRO A 352 20.69 -13.96 24.83
N ASN A 353 22.00 -13.87 24.55
CA ASN A 353 22.83 -12.78 25.07
C ASN A 353 22.59 -11.49 24.28
N GLU A 354 22.51 -11.59 22.95
CA GLU A 354 22.15 -10.46 22.07
C GLU A 354 20.72 -9.98 22.36
N ALA A 355 19.78 -10.90 22.57
CA ALA A 355 18.40 -10.56 22.97
C ALA A 355 18.36 -9.84 24.32
N ALA A 356 19.10 -10.32 25.32
CA ALA A 356 19.18 -9.66 26.62
C ALA A 356 19.86 -8.27 26.54
N GLU A 357 20.84 -8.09 25.66
CA GLU A 357 21.45 -6.78 25.41
C GLU A 357 20.47 -5.82 24.71
N ARG A 358 19.78 -6.29 23.64
CA ARG A 358 18.70 -5.56 22.98
C ARG A 358 17.66 -5.08 23.98
N ASP A 359 17.15 -5.99 24.83
CA ASP A 359 16.10 -5.69 25.80
C ASP A 359 16.57 -4.64 26.81
N ARG A 360 17.78 -4.78 27.39
CA ARG A 360 18.36 -3.77 28.28
C ARG A 360 18.45 -2.39 27.62
N ASN A 361 18.92 -2.34 26.38
CA ASN A 361 19.10 -1.08 25.65
C ASN A 361 17.75 -0.42 25.34
N MET A 362 16.75 -1.19 24.91
CA MET A 362 15.42 -0.67 24.62
C MET A 362 14.68 -0.23 25.89
N LEU A 363 14.77 -0.98 26.98
CA LEU A 363 14.21 -0.60 28.28
C LEU A 363 14.87 0.66 28.83
N ALA A 364 16.19 0.80 28.73
CA ALA A 364 16.90 2.00 29.11
C ALA A 364 16.50 3.23 28.28
N ALA A 365 16.38 3.06 26.96
CA ALA A 365 15.90 4.11 26.06
C ALA A 365 14.46 4.55 26.41
N ARG A 366 13.57 3.58 26.69
CA ARG A 366 12.19 3.85 27.12
C ARG A 366 12.13 4.53 28.49
N ALA A 367 12.97 4.13 29.43
CA ALA A 367 13.05 4.79 30.76
C ALA A 367 13.52 6.24 30.64
N ALA A 368 14.46 6.52 29.73
CA ALA A 368 14.96 7.87 29.47
C ALA A 368 13.93 8.75 28.73
N ASN A 369 13.10 8.16 27.89
CA ASN A 369 12.03 8.85 27.17
C ASN A 369 10.75 7.97 27.15
N PRO A 370 9.91 8.09 28.19
CA PRO A 370 8.72 7.24 28.38
C PRO A 370 7.55 7.60 27.46
N VAL A 371 7.77 8.38 26.42
CA VAL A 371 6.75 8.76 25.45
C VAL A 371 6.58 7.65 24.42
N ASP A 372 5.34 7.25 24.15
CA ASP A 372 5.04 6.35 23.04
C ASP A 372 5.48 6.97 21.71
N VAL A 373 6.11 6.17 20.88
CA VAL A 373 6.49 6.58 19.53
C VAL A 373 5.22 6.60 18.68
N GLY A 374 4.92 7.72 18.04
CA GLY A 374 3.88 7.76 17.01
C GLY A 374 4.26 6.91 15.79
N GLU A 375 3.30 6.55 14.95
CA GLU A 375 3.65 5.99 13.66
C GLU A 375 4.59 6.93 12.92
N ALA A 376 5.69 6.39 12.40
CA ALA A 376 6.63 7.18 11.62
C ALA A 376 5.91 7.75 10.39
N PRO A 377 6.04 9.05 10.11
CA PRO A 377 5.47 9.61 8.90
C PRO A 377 6.04 8.88 7.68
N GLN A 378 5.19 8.65 6.69
CA GLN A 378 5.65 8.04 5.44
C GLN A 378 6.71 8.94 4.81
N PRO A 379 7.77 8.38 4.22
CA PRO A 379 8.76 9.17 3.52
C PRO A 379 8.12 10.02 2.42
N SER A 380 8.54 11.27 2.24
CA SER A 380 8.09 12.07 1.09
C SER A 380 8.61 11.47 -0.21
N LEU A 381 7.83 11.57 -1.29
CA LEU A 381 8.31 11.27 -2.63
C LEU A 381 9.38 12.29 -3.05
N SER A 382 10.28 11.88 -3.93
CA SER A 382 11.34 12.72 -4.47
C SER A 382 11.81 12.15 -5.82
N GLY A 383 12.79 12.78 -6.46
CA GLY A 383 13.49 12.18 -7.60
C GLY A 383 12.82 12.36 -8.97
N SER A 384 11.81 13.23 -9.09
CA SER A 384 11.21 13.56 -10.40
C SER A 384 10.93 15.05 -10.55
N SER A 385 10.74 15.50 -11.80
CA SER A 385 10.31 16.88 -12.11
C SER A 385 8.90 17.23 -11.59
N LEU A 386 8.15 16.22 -11.16
CA LEU A 386 6.81 16.36 -10.57
C LEU A 386 6.83 16.72 -9.08
N ILE A 387 7.99 17.00 -8.49
CA ILE A 387 8.13 17.31 -7.07
C ILE A 387 9.18 18.39 -6.88
N VAL A 388 8.78 19.50 -6.28
CA VAL A 388 9.70 20.57 -5.86
C VAL A 388 10.40 20.16 -4.56
N ASP A 389 11.65 20.56 -4.37
CA ASP A 389 12.40 20.27 -3.14
C ASP A 389 11.62 20.72 -1.90
N GLY A 390 11.56 19.82 -0.91
CA GLY A 390 10.79 20.01 0.32
C GLY A 390 9.29 19.69 0.22
N ALA A 391 8.79 19.30 -0.98
CA ALA A 391 7.45 18.81 -1.20
C ALA A 391 7.41 17.25 -1.26
N GLY A 392 6.48 16.67 -1.97
CA GLY A 392 6.36 15.21 -2.15
C GLY A 392 5.65 14.48 -1.02
N TYR A 393 5.12 15.17 -0.04
CA TYR A 393 4.31 14.61 1.04
C TYR A 393 2.83 14.56 0.67
N VAL A 394 2.09 13.68 1.35
CA VAL A 394 0.63 13.57 1.18
C VAL A 394 -0.04 14.79 1.79
N VAL A 395 -0.97 15.40 1.06
CA VAL A 395 -1.75 16.54 1.55
C VAL A 395 -2.57 16.17 2.78
N SER A 396 -2.75 17.14 3.69
CA SER A 396 -3.49 16.93 4.95
C SER A 396 -4.88 16.33 4.73
N ASP A 397 -5.25 15.41 5.61
CA ASP A 397 -6.61 14.87 5.70
C ASP A 397 -7.56 15.89 6.37
N GLY A 398 -8.86 15.78 6.08
CA GLY A 398 -9.88 16.60 6.73
C GLY A 398 -11.10 16.85 5.86
N ARG A 399 -11.86 17.88 6.23
CA ARG A 399 -13.09 18.28 5.53
C ARG A 399 -13.01 19.72 5.03
N LEU A 400 -13.64 19.96 3.88
CA LEU A 400 -13.92 21.28 3.32
C LEU A 400 -15.43 21.42 3.18
N ASP A 401 -16.01 22.41 3.87
CA ASP A 401 -17.45 22.67 3.91
C ASP A 401 -18.30 21.41 4.22
N GLY A 402 -17.79 20.57 5.15
CA GLY A 402 -18.41 19.33 5.60
C GLY A 402 -18.13 18.10 4.73
N VAL A 403 -17.61 18.28 3.50
CA VAL A 403 -17.26 17.19 2.58
C VAL A 403 -15.83 16.72 2.83
N VAL A 404 -15.57 15.42 2.75
CA VAL A 404 -14.21 14.86 2.83
C VAL A 404 -13.34 15.45 1.73
N PHE A 405 -12.15 15.94 2.09
CA PHE A 405 -11.30 16.68 1.14
C PHE A 405 -10.87 15.83 -0.07
N ASP A 406 -10.64 14.54 0.13
CA ASP A 406 -10.30 13.61 -0.96
C ASP A 406 -11.45 13.47 -1.97
N GLU A 407 -12.71 13.56 -1.54
CA GLU A 407 -13.88 13.58 -2.41
C GLU A 407 -14.00 14.90 -3.18
N VAL A 408 -13.63 16.03 -2.55
CA VAL A 408 -13.54 17.32 -3.23
C VAL A 408 -12.48 17.29 -4.33
N LEU A 409 -11.30 16.73 -4.05
CA LEU A 409 -10.21 16.59 -5.03
C LEU A 409 -10.62 15.67 -6.19
N ALA A 410 -11.31 14.58 -5.90
CA ALA A 410 -11.80 13.59 -6.88
C ALA A 410 -10.75 13.17 -7.91
N GLY A 411 -9.49 13.03 -7.50
CA GLY A 411 -8.38 12.63 -8.37
C GLY A 411 -7.99 13.67 -9.42
N ARG A 412 -8.28 14.95 -9.20
CA ARG A 412 -7.91 16.08 -10.06
C ARG A 412 -6.71 16.84 -9.52
N TRP A 413 -6.06 17.59 -10.36
CA TRP A 413 -5.14 18.65 -9.95
C TRP A 413 -5.88 19.70 -9.13
N ALA A 414 -5.24 20.23 -8.09
CA ALA A 414 -5.80 21.30 -7.29
C ALA A 414 -4.73 22.31 -6.87
N VAL A 415 -5.17 23.56 -6.71
CA VAL A 415 -4.35 24.62 -6.12
C VAL A 415 -5.13 25.20 -4.94
N VAL A 416 -4.57 25.05 -3.74
CA VAL A 416 -5.10 25.65 -2.53
C VAL A 416 -4.47 27.04 -2.40
N VAL A 417 -5.27 28.09 -2.24
CA VAL A 417 -4.81 29.48 -2.23
C VAL A 417 -5.29 30.23 -1.00
N SER A 418 -4.48 31.17 -0.49
CA SER A 418 -4.93 32.14 0.49
C SER A 418 -5.98 33.09 -0.11
N ASN A 419 -6.81 33.69 0.73
CA ASN A 419 -7.88 34.57 0.26
C ASN A 419 -7.33 35.87 -0.37
N ASP A 420 -6.11 36.25 -0.01
CA ASP A 420 -5.48 37.49 -0.49
C ASP A 420 -4.65 37.28 -1.76
N LEU A 421 -4.41 36.02 -2.16
CA LEU A 421 -3.62 35.70 -3.35
C LEU A 421 -4.45 35.81 -4.62
N VAL A 422 -3.98 36.64 -5.55
CA VAL A 422 -4.55 36.72 -6.90
C VAL A 422 -3.63 35.99 -7.89
N LEU A 423 -4.14 34.89 -8.46
CA LEU A 423 -3.44 34.17 -9.54
C LEU A 423 -3.40 35.04 -10.80
N ASN A 424 -2.24 35.16 -11.41
CA ASN A 424 -2.08 35.92 -12.66
C ASN A 424 -2.73 35.21 -13.87
N ALA A 425 -2.81 35.87 -15.00
CA ALA A 425 -3.47 35.32 -16.19
C ALA A 425 -2.78 34.06 -16.75
N ALA A 426 -1.42 33.97 -16.62
CA ALA A 426 -0.69 32.77 -17.04
C ALA A 426 -0.98 31.57 -16.15
N ASP A 427 -0.98 31.75 -14.81
CA ASP A 427 -1.34 30.69 -13.87
C ASP A 427 -2.75 30.18 -14.15
N GLN A 428 -3.72 31.10 -14.31
CA GLN A 428 -5.10 30.74 -14.63
C GLN A 428 -5.23 30.00 -15.97
N ALA A 429 -4.41 30.30 -16.97
CA ALA A 429 -4.40 29.61 -18.26
C ALA A 429 -3.92 28.16 -18.10
N VAL A 430 -2.86 27.94 -17.34
CA VAL A 430 -2.36 26.58 -17.00
C VAL A 430 -3.43 25.77 -16.28
N LEU A 431 -4.07 26.35 -15.26
CA LEU A 431 -5.10 25.65 -14.47
C LEU A 431 -6.31 25.27 -15.33
N ARG A 432 -6.77 26.17 -16.21
CA ARG A 432 -7.87 25.85 -17.15
C ARG A 432 -7.51 24.72 -18.12
N ARG A 433 -6.25 24.67 -18.59
CA ARG A 433 -5.79 23.62 -19.53
C ARG A 433 -5.91 22.21 -18.97
N ILE A 434 -5.76 22.04 -17.66
CA ILE A 434 -5.82 20.73 -17.00
C ILE A 434 -7.07 20.55 -16.11
N ASP A 435 -8.06 21.44 -16.23
CA ASP A 435 -9.27 21.48 -15.38
C ASP A 435 -8.95 21.38 -13.87
N ALA A 436 -7.93 22.12 -13.42
CA ALA A 436 -7.50 22.09 -12.03
C ALA A 436 -8.49 22.84 -11.13
N LEU A 437 -8.71 22.30 -9.92
CA LEU A 437 -9.48 22.98 -8.88
C LEU A 437 -8.69 24.15 -8.30
N VAL A 438 -9.37 25.28 -8.07
CA VAL A 438 -8.85 26.38 -7.26
C VAL A 438 -9.66 26.46 -5.98
N LEU A 439 -9.02 26.17 -4.86
CA LEU A 439 -9.66 25.98 -3.55
C LEU A 439 -9.19 27.08 -2.59
N PRO A 440 -10.05 28.05 -2.22
CA PRO A 440 -9.67 29.10 -1.28
C PRO A 440 -9.48 28.55 0.14
N ALA A 441 -8.63 29.20 0.92
CA ALA A 441 -8.47 28.94 2.33
C ALA A 441 -9.80 29.14 3.09
N ARG A 442 -10.11 28.21 3.99
CA ARG A 442 -11.26 28.28 4.90
C ARG A 442 -10.75 28.16 6.33
N ALA A 443 -10.94 29.19 7.11
CA ALA A 443 -10.48 29.21 8.51
C ALA A 443 -11.00 27.99 9.30
N GLY A 444 -10.10 27.31 10.00
CA GLY A 444 -10.40 26.11 10.78
C GLY A 444 -10.65 24.85 9.95
N GLN A 445 -10.54 24.89 8.62
CA GLN A 445 -10.76 23.75 7.73
C GLN A 445 -9.44 23.24 7.11
N VAL A 446 -9.51 22.14 6.36
CA VAL A 446 -8.33 21.47 5.79
C VAL A 446 -7.51 22.37 4.85
N THR A 447 -8.15 23.25 4.07
CA THR A 447 -7.46 24.15 3.15
C THR A 447 -6.58 25.17 3.88
N GLN A 448 -7.01 25.68 5.03
CA GLN A 448 -6.17 26.55 5.87
C GLN A 448 -4.98 25.76 6.43
N ARG A 449 -5.21 24.55 6.98
CA ARG A 449 -4.12 23.69 7.50
C ARG A 449 -3.08 23.32 6.45
N ILE A 450 -3.50 23.12 5.20
CA ILE A 450 -2.58 22.83 4.08
C ILE A 450 -1.62 24.01 3.87
N LEU A 451 -2.13 25.24 3.85
CA LEU A 451 -1.31 26.44 3.70
C LEU A 451 -0.39 26.66 4.92
N ASP A 452 -0.93 26.48 6.13
CA ASP A 452 -0.17 26.63 7.38
C ASP A 452 0.99 25.63 7.45
N ASN A 453 0.74 24.35 7.11
CA ASN A 453 1.76 23.30 7.10
C ASN A 453 2.85 23.56 6.06
N ALA A 454 2.49 24.08 4.89
CA ALA A 454 3.41 24.47 3.84
C ALA A 454 4.09 25.83 4.11
N ARG A 455 3.62 26.60 5.09
CA ARG A 455 4.03 28.00 5.36
C ARG A 455 4.01 28.85 4.09
N SER A 456 2.93 28.73 3.33
CA SER A 456 2.80 29.34 2.01
C SER A 456 1.38 29.83 1.76
N ASP A 457 1.22 30.80 0.91
CA ASP A 457 -0.04 31.33 0.41
C ASP A 457 -0.64 30.54 -0.74
N VAL A 458 0.12 29.58 -1.30
CA VAL A 458 -0.36 28.68 -2.34
C VAL A 458 0.32 27.30 -2.23
N VAL A 459 -0.46 26.23 -2.43
CA VAL A 459 0.00 24.84 -2.47
C VAL A 459 -0.61 24.14 -3.69
N VAL A 460 0.23 23.50 -4.49
CA VAL A 460 -0.19 22.71 -5.66
C VAL A 460 -0.27 21.24 -5.29
N VAL A 461 -1.42 20.63 -5.52
CA VAL A 461 -1.74 19.23 -5.17
C VAL A 461 -1.97 18.44 -6.46
N ARG A 462 -1.29 17.32 -6.59
CA ARG A 462 -1.41 16.36 -7.70
C ARG A 462 -2.68 15.49 -7.57
N PRO A 463 -3.10 14.80 -8.68
CA PRO A 463 -4.24 13.88 -8.66
C PRO A 463 -4.13 12.74 -7.64
N ASP A 464 -2.92 12.32 -7.27
CA ASP A 464 -2.64 11.30 -6.25
C ASP A 464 -2.49 11.88 -4.83
N ARG A 465 -2.95 13.12 -4.60
CA ARG A 465 -2.91 13.84 -3.30
C ARG A 465 -1.49 14.16 -2.80
N ILE A 466 -0.49 14.03 -3.65
CA ILE A 466 0.87 14.45 -3.33
C ILE A 466 1.02 15.95 -3.59
N VAL A 467 1.68 16.65 -2.70
CA VAL A 467 2.03 18.06 -2.90
C VAL A 467 3.17 18.11 -3.92
N LEU A 468 2.91 18.76 -5.07
CA LEU A 468 3.92 19.03 -6.09
C LEU A 468 4.89 20.11 -5.60
N GLY A 469 4.37 21.15 -4.96
CA GLY A 469 5.15 22.28 -4.45
C GLY A 469 4.27 23.38 -3.85
N SER A 470 4.92 24.37 -3.29
CA SER A 470 4.26 25.53 -2.68
C SER A 470 4.87 26.85 -3.16
N GLY A 471 4.18 27.95 -2.92
CA GLY A 471 4.60 29.28 -3.34
C GLY A 471 4.70 29.41 -4.87
N ARG A 472 5.40 30.43 -5.33
CA ARG A 472 5.63 30.66 -6.77
C ARG A 472 6.33 29.47 -7.43
N ALA A 473 7.29 28.83 -6.73
CA ALA A 473 7.99 27.65 -7.23
C ALA A 473 7.06 26.49 -7.55
N GLY A 474 6.00 26.27 -6.76
CA GLY A 474 4.97 25.26 -7.02
C GLY A 474 4.16 25.54 -8.28
N LEU A 475 3.73 26.81 -8.48
CA LEU A 475 3.01 27.22 -9.70
C LEU A 475 3.89 27.13 -10.96
N ASP A 476 5.16 27.53 -10.88
CA ASP A 476 6.12 27.43 -11.98
C ASP A 476 6.43 25.97 -12.32
N ALA A 477 6.50 25.11 -11.31
CA ALA A 477 6.65 23.67 -11.50
C ALA A 477 5.41 23.06 -12.20
N LEU A 478 4.20 23.45 -11.78
CA LEU A 478 2.98 23.01 -12.45
C LEU A 478 2.95 23.41 -13.93
N ALA A 479 3.30 24.66 -14.24
CA ALA A 479 3.36 25.16 -15.62
C ALA A 479 4.35 24.31 -16.46
N ARG A 480 5.56 24.08 -15.94
CA ARG A 480 6.56 23.22 -16.61
C ARG A 480 6.03 21.80 -16.85
N VAL A 481 5.44 21.17 -15.84
CA VAL A 481 4.89 19.81 -15.93
C VAL A 481 3.78 19.72 -16.98
N VAL A 482 2.88 20.70 -17.00
CA VAL A 482 1.77 20.74 -17.98
C VAL A 482 2.32 20.87 -19.41
N ASP A 483 3.38 21.64 -19.62
CA ASP A 483 4.02 21.83 -20.93
C ASP A 483 4.90 20.64 -21.32
N GLU A 484 5.76 20.16 -20.40
CA GLU A 484 6.69 19.03 -20.63
C GLU A 484 5.96 17.76 -21.02
N PHE A 485 4.88 17.45 -20.33
CA PHE A 485 4.12 16.21 -20.56
C PHE A 485 2.87 16.43 -21.41
N ALA A 486 2.63 17.63 -21.92
CA ALA A 486 1.44 17.96 -22.71
C ALA A 486 0.13 17.56 -22.03
N LEU A 487 0.01 17.82 -20.71
CA LEU A 487 -1.16 17.41 -19.93
C LEU A 487 -2.45 18.09 -20.44
N VAL A 488 -3.50 17.30 -20.48
CA VAL A 488 -4.88 17.69 -20.81
C VAL A 488 -5.84 17.19 -19.73
N PRO A 489 -7.09 17.65 -19.67
CA PRO A 489 -8.07 17.24 -18.70
C PRO A 489 -8.36 15.74 -18.64
#